data_5728879a386155115359bc0234c4ad67
#
_entry.id   5728879a386155115359bc0234c4ad67
#
_cell.length_a   1.000
_cell.length_b   1.000
_cell.length_c   1.000
_cell.angle_alpha   90.00
_cell.angle_beta   90.00
_cell.angle_gamma   90.00
#
_symmetry.space_group_name_H-M   'P 1'
#
loop_
_entity.id
_entity.type
_entity.pdbx_description
1 polymer ?
#
loop_
_entity_poly.entity_id
_entity_poly.type
_entity_poly.pdbx_seq_one_letter_code
_entity_poly.pdbx_strand_id
1 'polypeptide(L)'
;MTHYQDDIAAIRELKEAHGSSWSGIDPEAAARMRAQNRFRTGLEIAQYTADIMRRDMAEYDADSSVYTQSLGVWHGFIGQQKLISIKKHLKSTNKRYLYLSGWMVAALRSEFGPLPDQSMHEKTAVPALIEELYTFLRQADARELDLLFTQLDAARAAGDETAAEFIQSQIDDYETHVVPIIADIDAGFGNPEATYLLAKKMIEAGACAVQIENQVSDEKQCGHQDGKVTVPHEDFVAKINAVRYAFLELGIDNGIIVARTDSLGAGLTQKLAVSREPGDLGDQYNSFLDVEEIAEGDLGDGDVVIKRDGRLLRPKRLASNLYQFRPGTGEDRVVLDCITSLQNGADLLWIETEKPHVEQIAGMVDRIREVIPDAKLVYNNSPSFNWTLNFRQQAYDQLAADGADVSAYDRDRLMSAEYDDTELGRLADERIRTFQRDGSARAGIFHHLITLPTYHTAALSTDNLAKGYFGDEGMLTYVRDVQREEIRQGIATVKHQNMAGSDIGDNHKEYFAGDAALKAGGQHNTMNQFS
;
A
#
# COMPACT_ATOMS: atom_id res chain seq x y z
N MET A 1 -10.17 6.93 23.56
CA MET A 1 -8.94 7.70 23.91
C MET A 1 -9.31 8.56 25.12
N THR A 2 -8.39 8.76 26.07
CA THR A 2 -8.62 9.67 27.19
C THR A 2 -8.69 11.11 26.67
N HIS A 3 -9.60 11.90 27.20
CA HIS A 3 -9.67 13.33 26.90
C HIS A 3 -8.43 14.03 27.43
N TYR A 4 -8.02 15.11 26.76
CA TYR A 4 -6.83 15.87 27.15
C TYR A 4 -6.89 16.37 28.61
N GLN A 5 -8.07 16.78 29.09
CA GLN A 5 -8.27 17.22 30.49
C GLN A 5 -8.11 16.08 31.50
N ASP A 6 -8.51 14.85 31.14
CA ASP A 6 -8.32 13.67 32.00
C ASP A 6 -6.83 13.35 32.16
N ASP A 7 -6.05 13.52 31.08
CA ASP A 7 -4.59 13.34 31.13
C ASP A 7 -3.93 14.38 32.04
N ILE A 8 -4.35 15.65 32.00
CA ILE A 8 -3.86 16.68 32.91
C ILE A 8 -4.15 16.29 34.38
N ALA A 9 -5.40 15.87 34.65
CA ALA A 9 -5.81 15.47 36.00
C ALA A 9 -4.98 14.28 36.52
N ALA A 10 -4.85 13.23 35.70
CA ALA A 10 -4.09 12.04 36.08
C ALA A 10 -2.60 12.33 36.31
N ILE A 11 -1.98 13.21 35.48
CA ILE A 11 -0.57 13.59 35.66
C ILE A 11 -0.41 14.48 36.92
N ARG A 12 -1.39 15.31 37.22
CA ARG A 12 -1.40 16.13 38.45
C ARG A 12 -1.43 15.26 39.72
N GLU A 13 -2.29 14.24 39.74
CA GLU A 13 -2.33 13.27 40.85
C GLU A 13 -0.99 12.54 41.02
N LEU A 14 -0.36 12.11 39.90
CA LEU A 14 0.96 11.51 39.95
C LEU A 14 2.02 12.46 40.50
N LYS A 15 2.00 13.74 40.09
CA LYS A 15 2.93 14.76 40.60
C LYS A 15 2.76 14.95 42.11
N GLU A 16 1.52 15.02 42.58
CA GLU A 16 1.21 15.16 44.02
C GLU A 16 1.73 13.95 44.82
N ALA A 17 1.53 12.73 44.31
CA ALA A 17 2.02 11.50 44.94
C ALA A 17 3.56 11.43 45.02
N HIS A 18 4.28 12.00 44.04
CA HIS A 18 5.74 12.03 44.00
C HIS A 18 6.35 13.26 44.71
N GLY A 19 5.54 14.27 45.03
CA GLY A 19 5.93 15.44 45.83
C GLY A 19 7.10 16.23 45.20
N SER A 20 8.05 16.61 46.03
CA SER A 20 9.17 17.48 45.63
C SER A 20 10.09 16.86 44.55
N SER A 21 10.12 15.54 44.40
CA SER A 21 10.93 14.87 43.35
C SER A 21 10.45 15.17 41.93
N TRP A 22 9.16 15.59 41.80
CA TRP A 22 8.56 15.98 40.52
C TRP A 22 8.25 17.47 40.44
N SER A 23 8.91 18.30 41.26
CA SER A 23 8.64 19.75 41.31
C SER A 23 8.76 20.45 39.95
N GLY A 24 9.70 20.03 39.13
CA GLY A 24 9.93 20.58 37.78
C GLY A 24 8.98 20.06 36.67
N ILE A 25 8.06 19.13 36.98
CA ILE A 25 7.11 18.63 36.01
C ILE A 25 5.88 19.51 35.93
N ASP A 26 5.57 20.02 34.74
CA ASP A 26 4.30 20.68 34.45
C ASP A 26 3.29 19.63 33.93
N PRO A 27 2.16 19.41 34.63
CA PRO A 27 1.14 18.46 34.21
C PRO A 27 0.51 18.78 32.86
N GLU A 28 0.33 20.06 32.55
CA GLU A 28 -0.24 20.44 31.24
C GLU A 28 0.74 20.20 30.10
N ALA A 29 1.99 20.58 30.25
CA ALA A 29 3.04 20.27 29.27
C ALA A 29 3.17 18.75 29.02
N ALA A 30 3.18 17.95 30.09
CA ALA A 30 3.25 16.50 29.98
C ALA A 30 2.00 15.91 29.29
N ALA A 31 0.81 16.44 29.55
CA ALA A 31 -0.42 16.03 28.86
C ALA A 31 -0.43 16.40 27.38
N ARG A 32 0.12 17.57 27.00
CA ARG A 32 0.33 17.96 25.58
C ARG A 32 1.24 16.99 24.87
N MET A 33 2.39 16.67 25.45
CA MET A 33 3.32 15.67 24.89
C MET A 33 2.66 14.29 24.74
N ARG A 34 1.81 13.88 25.69
CA ARG A 34 1.05 12.64 25.62
C ARG A 34 0.00 12.67 24.49
N ALA A 35 -0.71 13.77 24.32
CA ALA A 35 -1.68 13.94 23.25
C ALA A 35 -1.01 13.93 21.86
N GLN A 36 0.15 14.57 21.74
CA GLN A 36 0.95 14.58 20.50
C GLN A 36 1.53 13.20 20.14
N ASN A 37 1.62 12.27 21.08
CA ASN A 37 2.09 10.91 20.86
C ASN A 37 1.03 9.88 21.30
N ARG A 38 -0.11 9.85 20.63
CA ARG A 38 -1.26 8.99 20.97
C ARG A 38 -0.97 7.50 20.89
N PHE A 39 -0.13 7.08 19.94
CA PHE A 39 0.27 5.69 19.73
C PHE A 39 1.68 5.45 20.25
N ARG A 40 1.83 4.51 21.18
CA ARG A 40 3.10 4.26 21.89
C ARG A 40 3.89 3.10 21.28
N THR A 41 3.18 2.14 20.68
CA THR A 41 3.78 0.92 20.13
C THR A 41 3.27 0.64 18.73
N GLY A 42 4.03 -0.13 17.94
CA GLY A 42 3.59 -0.60 16.63
C GLY A 42 2.36 -1.51 16.73
N LEU A 43 2.21 -2.29 17.82
CA LEU A 43 1.04 -3.15 18.01
C LEU A 43 -0.26 -2.34 18.24
N GLU A 44 -0.19 -1.22 18.98
CA GLU A 44 -1.34 -0.30 19.10
C GLU A 44 -1.73 0.27 17.73
N ILE A 45 -0.74 0.61 16.91
CA ILE A 45 -0.95 1.08 15.53
C ILE A 45 -1.57 -0.02 14.67
N ALA A 46 -1.01 -1.24 14.70
CA ALA A 46 -1.50 -2.37 13.93
C ALA A 46 -2.97 -2.69 14.26
N GLN A 47 -3.31 -2.73 15.56
CA GLN A 47 -4.69 -2.97 16.01
C GLN A 47 -5.63 -1.86 15.55
N TYR A 48 -5.28 -0.59 15.80
CA TYR A 48 -6.09 0.55 15.43
C TYR A 48 -6.35 0.63 13.92
N THR A 49 -5.33 0.39 13.12
CA THR A 49 -5.44 0.45 11.67
C THR A 49 -6.11 -0.78 11.06
N ALA A 50 -6.02 -1.96 11.70
CA ALA A 50 -6.80 -3.14 11.35
C ALA A 50 -8.31 -2.90 11.56
N ASP A 51 -8.70 -2.27 12.67
CA ASP A 51 -10.09 -1.91 12.95
C ASP A 51 -10.65 -0.95 11.88
N ILE A 52 -9.85 0.03 11.45
CA ILE A 52 -10.22 0.93 10.34
C ILE A 52 -10.47 0.12 9.06
N MET A 53 -9.52 -0.73 8.68
CA MET A 53 -9.62 -1.48 7.42
C MET A 53 -10.79 -2.45 7.42
N ARG A 54 -11.07 -3.13 8.55
CA ARG A 54 -12.25 -3.99 8.70
C ARG A 54 -13.57 -3.22 8.58
N ARG A 55 -13.66 -2.06 9.19
CA ARG A 55 -14.82 -1.17 9.03
C ARG A 55 -15.00 -0.76 7.57
N ASP A 56 -13.93 -0.29 6.92
CA ASP A 56 -14.00 0.17 5.53
C ASP A 56 -14.36 -0.98 4.56
N MET A 57 -13.93 -2.23 4.85
CA MET A 57 -14.38 -3.42 4.12
C MET A 57 -15.88 -3.66 4.28
N ALA A 58 -16.42 -3.51 5.49
CA ALA A 58 -17.85 -3.67 5.74
C ALA A 58 -18.70 -2.55 5.11
N GLU A 59 -18.18 -1.32 5.11
CA GLU A 59 -18.82 -0.20 4.41
C GLU A 59 -18.87 -0.43 2.89
N TYR A 60 -17.78 -0.96 2.32
CA TYR A 60 -17.72 -1.32 0.90
C TYR A 60 -18.69 -2.44 0.54
N ASP A 61 -18.91 -3.43 1.42
CA ASP A 61 -19.90 -4.49 1.20
C ASP A 61 -21.32 -3.94 1.14
N ALA A 62 -21.60 -2.86 1.88
CA ALA A 62 -22.88 -2.17 1.85
C ALA A 62 -23.02 -1.23 0.64
N ASP A 63 -21.92 -0.59 0.23
CA ASP A 63 -21.87 0.36 -0.89
C ASP A 63 -20.50 0.35 -1.56
N SER A 64 -20.39 -0.27 -2.73
CA SER A 64 -19.13 -0.36 -3.49
C SER A 64 -18.57 0.99 -3.97
N SER A 65 -19.34 2.08 -3.87
CA SER A 65 -18.86 3.42 -4.20
C SER A 65 -17.89 3.99 -3.15
N VAL A 66 -17.87 3.42 -1.94
CA VAL A 66 -16.96 3.82 -0.85
C VAL A 66 -15.66 3.00 -0.82
N TYR A 67 -15.17 2.61 -2.00
CA TYR A 67 -13.88 1.92 -2.14
C TYR A 67 -12.71 2.75 -1.61
N THR A 68 -11.63 2.08 -1.21
CA THR A 68 -10.42 2.69 -0.67
C THR A 68 -9.32 2.87 -1.71
N GLN A 69 -8.35 3.75 -1.45
CA GLN A 69 -7.27 4.05 -2.38
C GLN A 69 -5.94 4.32 -1.67
N SER A 70 -4.84 3.94 -2.31
CA SER A 70 -3.50 4.31 -1.85
C SER A 70 -2.53 4.58 -3.01
N LEU A 71 -1.43 5.22 -2.65
CA LEU A 71 -0.26 5.39 -3.49
C LEU A 71 0.92 4.71 -2.81
N GLY A 72 1.74 4.01 -3.58
CA GLY A 72 2.99 3.46 -3.11
C GLY A 72 3.93 4.57 -2.65
N VAL A 73 4.60 4.34 -1.52
CA VAL A 73 5.55 5.27 -0.91
C VAL A 73 6.85 4.54 -0.55
N TRP A 74 7.95 5.28 -0.54
CA TRP A 74 9.29 4.75 -0.29
C TRP A 74 10.06 5.50 0.80
N HIS A 75 9.45 6.53 1.39
CA HIS A 75 10.04 7.34 2.44
C HIS A 75 8.97 7.96 3.31
N GLY A 76 9.24 8.12 4.60
CA GLY A 76 8.32 8.68 5.58
C GLY A 76 7.79 10.06 5.20
N PHE A 77 8.65 10.94 4.71
CA PHE A 77 8.24 12.29 4.25
C PHE A 77 7.21 12.23 3.12
N ILE A 78 7.39 11.33 2.15
CA ILE A 78 6.46 11.17 1.02
C ILE A 78 5.09 10.70 1.52
N GLY A 79 5.07 9.72 2.44
CA GLY A 79 3.84 9.23 3.08
C GLY A 79 3.14 10.34 3.86
N GLN A 80 3.88 11.08 4.66
CA GLN A 80 3.38 12.22 5.45
C GLN A 80 2.77 13.30 4.54
N GLN A 81 3.48 13.75 3.52
CA GLN A 81 3.00 14.79 2.59
C GLN A 81 1.74 14.35 1.86
N LYS A 82 1.67 13.10 1.41
CA LYS A 82 0.47 12.52 0.80
C LYS A 82 -0.75 12.64 1.73
N LEU A 83 -0.61 12.22 2.97
CA LEU A 83 -1.74 12.20 3.91
C LEU A 83 -2.15 13.59 4.37
N ILE A 84 -1.22 14.51 4.57
CA ILE A 84 -1.51 15.92 4.81
C ILE A 84 -2.33 16.50 3.66
N SER A 85 -1.94 16.23 2.42
CA SER A 85 -2.64 16.70 1.23
C SER A 85 -4.06 16.14 1.14
N ILE A 86 -4.25 14.84 1.39
CA ILE A 86 -5.59 14.22 1.34
C ILE A 86 -6.50 14.81 2.43
N LYS A 87 -6.03 14.90 3.67
CA LYS A 87 -6.79 15.48 4.80
C LYS A 87 -7.19 16.92 4.49
N LYS A 88 -6.28 17.72 3.93
CA LYS A 88 -6.51 19.13 3.59
C LYS A 88 -7.54 19.31 2.46
N HIS A 89 -7.44 18.53 1.38
CA HIS A 89 -8.19 18.80 0.15
C HIS A 89 -9.42 17.92 -0.02
N LEU A 90 -9.41 16.68 0.46
CA LEU A 90 -10.47 15.72 0.17
C LEU A 90 -11.38 15.45 1.38
N LYS A 91 -10.91 15.69 2.59
CA LYS A 91 -11.65 15.43 3.85
C LYS A 91 -12.27 14.02 3.88
N SER A 92 -11.57 13.04 3.32
CA SER A 92 -12.03 11.67 3.15
C SER A 92 -11.13 10.70 3.91
N THR A 93 -11.71 9.83 4.74
CA THR A 93 -11.00 8.76 5.43
C THR A 93 -10.70 7.57 4.51
N ASN A 94 -11.61 7.22 3.61
CA ASN A 94 -11.49 6.08 2.69
C ASN A 94 -10.31 6.19 1.71
N LYS A 95 -9.74 7.38 1.53
CA LYS A 95 -8.59 7.63 0.65
C LYS A 95 -7.26 7.69 1.42
N ARG A 96 -7.30 7.53 2.73
CA ARG A 96 -6.16 7.73 3.63
C ARG A 96 -5.48 6.40 3.97
N TYR A 97 -4.99 5.72 2.94
CA TYR A 97 -4.20 4.49 3.04
C TYR A 97 -2.80 4.71 2.51
N LEU A 98 -1.85 3.92 2.95
CA LEU A 98 -0.52 3.80 2.36
C LEU A 98 -0.32 2.39 1.81
N TYR A 99 0.41 2.30 0.70
CA TYR A 99 0.96 1.06 0.20
C TYR A 99 2.48 1.11 0.29
N LEU A 100 3.06 0.08 0.89
CA LEU A 100 4.50 -0.12 0.93
C LEU A 100 4.86 -1.12 -0.17
N SER A 101 5.50 -0.61 -1.22
CA SER A 101 5.83 -1.37 -2.42
C SER A 101 7.17 -2.10 -2.25
N GLY A 102 7.18 -3.42 -2.40
CA GLY A 102 8.39 -4.23 -2.44
C GLY A 102 9.34 -3.78 -3.55
N TRP A 103 8.81 -3.43 -4.73
CA TRP A 103 9.59 -2.86 -5.82
C TRP A 103 10.38 -1.62 -5.41
N MET A 104 9.72 -0.65 -4.74
CA MET A 104 10.41 0.58 -4.31
C MET A 104 11.38 0.33 -3.17
N VAL A 105 11.13 -0.65 -2.30
CA VAL A 105 12.10 -1.06 -1.28
C VAL A 105 13.35 -1.62 -1.94
N ALA A 106 13.23 -2.54 -2.89
CA ALA A 106 14.35 -3.10 -3.63
C ALA A 106 15.15 -2.04 -4.36
N ALA A 107 14.47 -1.16 -5.11
CA ALA A 107 15.13 -0.17 -5.96
C ALA A 107 15.72 1.04 -5.21
N LEU A 108 15.18 1.41 -4.04
CA LEU A 108 15.48 2.69 -3.39
C LEU A 108 15.99 2.56 -1.94
N ARG A 109 15.80 1.41 -1.29
CA ARG A 109 16.06 1.26 0.15
C ARG A 109 17.05 0.15 0.49
N SER A 110 17.47 -0.68 -0.48
CA SER A 110 18.44 -1.74 -0.23
C SER A 110 19.82 -1.18 0.09
N GLU A 111 20.50 -1.74 1.09
CA GLU A 111 21.89 -1.45 1.45
C GLU A 111 22.88 -1.92 0.37
N PHE A 112 22.48 -2.87 -0.48
CA PHE A 112 23.28 -3.33 -1.63
C PHE A 112 23.26 -2.36 -2.83
N GLY A 113 22.50 -1.26 -2.74
CA GLY A 113 22.22 -0.34 -3.85
C GLY A 113 20.91 -0.70 -4.58
N PRO A 114 20.61 -0.05 -5.71
CA PRO A 114 19.39 -0.31 -6.46
C PRO A 114 19.32 -1.76 -6.95
N LEU A 115 18.26 -2.46 -6.60
CA LEU A 115 18.01 -3.84 -7.00
C LEU A 115 16.70 -3.95 -7.80
N PRO A 116 16.60 -4.92 -8.72
CA PRO A 116 15.33 -5.25 -9.34
C PRO A 116 14.38 -5.90 -8.31
N ASP A 117 13.10 -5.94 -8.67
CA ASP A 117 12.02 -6.54 -7.87
C ASP A 117 12.08 -8.08 -7.90
N GLN A 118 13.05 -8.66 -7.22
CA GLN A 118 13.39 -10.10 -7.22
C GLN A 118 13.73 -10.64 -5.83
N SER A 119 13.18 -10.05 -4.76
CA SER A 119 13.37 -10.48 -3.36
C SER A 119 14.84 -10.60 -2.92
N MET A 120 15.72 -9.79 -3.50
CA MET A 120 17.16 -9.81 -3.17
C MET A 120 17.55 -8.78 -2.09
N HIS A 121 16.67 -7.84 -1.76
CA HIS A 121 16.93 -6.85 -0.72
C HIS A 121 16.84 -7.45 0.69
N GLU A 122 17.33 -6.72 1.64
CA GLU A 122 17.37 -7.14 3.05
C GLU A 122 15.94 -7.30 3.60
N LYS A 123 15.67 -8.44 4.24
CA LYS A 123 14.36 -8.74 4.86
C LYS A 123 13.89 -7.66 5.84
N THR A 124 14.85 -6.98 6.49
CA THR A 124 14.56 -5.93 7.48
C THR A 124 14.22 -4.57 6.87
N ALA A 125 14.41 -4.37 5.57
CA ALA A 125 14.14 -3.09 4.91
C ALA A 125 12.64 -2.72 4.96
N VAL A 126 11.75 -3.70 4.81
CA VAL A 126 10.29 -3.48 4.87
C VAL A 126 9.82 -3.09 6.27
N PRO A 127 10.13 -3.84 7.35
CA PRO A 127 9.79 -3.41 8.72
C PRO A 127 10.36 -2.04 9.07
N ALA A 128 11.60 -1.74 8.68
CA ALA A 128 12.24 -0.46 8.94
C ALA A 128 11.49 0.70 8.25
N LEU A 129 11.02 0.50 7.03
CA LEU A 129 10.21 1.51 6.32
C LEU A 129 8.83 1.69 6.98
N ILE A 130 8.20 0.63 7.48
CA ILE A 130 6.93 0.74 8.25
C ILE A 130 7.12 1.62 9.47
N GLU A 131 8.16 1.38 10.27
CA GLU A 131 8.49 2.21 11.44
C GLU A 131 8.76 3.67 11.07
N GLU A 132 9.52 3.89 10.00
CA GLU A 132 9.80 5.23 9.48
C GLU A 132 8.50 5.95 9.08
N LEU A 133 7.64 5.30 8.31
CA LEU A 133 6.36 5.86 7.87
C LEU A 133 5.52 6.30 9.08
N TYR A 134 5.31 5.43 10.06
CA TYR A 134 4.54 5.78 11.25
C TYR A 134 5.21 6.86 12.10
N THR A 135 6.52 6.92 12.13
CA THR A 135 7.25 8.00 12.80
C THR A 135 6.93 9.36 12.17
N PHE A 136 6.93 9.45 10.84
CA PHE A 136 6.57 10.67 10.12
C PHE A 136 5.07 11.02 10.26
N LEU A 137 4.18 10.04 10.29
CA LEU A 137 2.75 10.29 10.47
C LEU A 137 2.43 10.81 11.87
N ARG A 138 3.04 10.23 12.91
CA ARG A 138 2.92 10.75 14.29
C ARG A 138 3.50 12.16 14.43
N GLN A 139 4.57 12.47 13.70
CA GLN A 139 5.13 13.82 13.69
C GLN A 139 4.17 14.82 13.01
N ALA A 140 3.41 14.41 11.98
CA ALA A 140 2.35 15.26 11.42
C ALA A 140 1.25 15.55 12.45
N ASP A 141 0.82 14.54 13.22
CA ASP A 141 -0.14 14.70 14.31
C ASP A 141 0.39 15.67 15.38
N ALA A 142 1.63 15.47 15.80
CA ALA A 142 2.25 16.32 16.81
C ALA A 142 2.26 17.80 16.40
N ARG A 143 2.56 18.08 15.11
CA ARG A 143 2.57 19.45 14.58
C ARG A 143 1.19 20.08 14.52
N GLU A 144 0.19 19.35 14.04
CA GLU A 144 -1.18 19.87 13.97
C GLU A 144 -1.75 20.11 15.38
N LEU A 145 -1.48 19.20 16.32
CA LEU A 145 -1.89 19.36 17.71
C LEU A 145 -1.15 20.52 18.40
N ASP A 146 0.14 20.73 18.11
CA ASP A 146 0.90 21.88 18.62
C ASP A 146 0.28 23.21 18.18
N LEU A 147 -0.18 23.30 16.95
CA LEU A 147 -0.90 24.47 16.45
C LEU A 147 -2.23 24.67 17.19
N LEU A 148 -2.99 23.59 17.45
CA LEU A 148 -4.24 23.67 18.23
C LEU A 148 -3.98 24.09 19.67
N PHE A 149 -2.93 23.58 20.32
CA PHE A 149 -2.54 24.02 21.66
C PHE A 149 -2.15 25.51 21.69
N THR A 150 -1.42 25.99 20.70
CA THR A 150 -1.07 27.42 20.57
C THR A 150 -2.34 28.28 20.42
N GLN A 151 -3.31 27.83 19.62
CA GLN A 151 -4.58 28.51 19.46
C GLN A 151 -5.43 28.48 20.75
N LEU A 152 -5.41 27.35 21.49
CA LEU A 152 -6.09 27.22 22.77
C LEU A 152 -5.54 28.19 23.79
N ASP A 153 -4.21 28.33 23.89
CA ASP A 153 -3.56 29.27 24.77
C ASP A 153 -3.91 30.73 24.45
N ALA A 154 -3.93 31.05 23.14
CA ALA A 154 -4.31 32.39 22.69
C ALA A 154 -5.78 32.72 23.04
N ALA A 155 -6.71 31.77 22.86
CA ALA A 155 -8.12 31.93 23.19
C ALA A 155 -8.31 32.13 24.70
N ARG A 156 -7.63 31.32 25.51
CA ARG A 156 -7.64 31.45 27.01
C ARG A 156 -7.07 32.79 27.45
N ALA A 157 -5.96 33.22 26.87
CA ALA A 157 -5.35 34.52 27.20
C ALA A 157 -6.25 35.72 26.83
N ALA A 158 -7.05 35.57 25.75
CA ALA A 158 -8.04 36.56 25.36
C ALA A 158 -9.34 36.53 26.18
N GLY A 159 -9.56 35.53 27.04
CA GLY A 159 -10.79 35.31 27.78
C GLY A 159 -11.96 34.84 26.88
N ASP A 160 -11.66 34.31 25.68
CA ASP A 160 -12.67 33.78 24.76
C ASP A 160 -12.96 32.30 25.09
N GLU A 161 -13.84 32.09 26.03
CA GLU A 161 -14.23 30.76 26.51
C GLU A 161 -14.86 29.91 25.39
N THR A 162 -15.66 30.52 24.53
CA THR A 162 -16.32 29.82 23.42
C THR A 162 -15.30 29.29 22.40
N ALA A 163 -14.31 30.10 22.02
CA ALA A 163 -13.22 29.65 21.16
C ALA A 163 -12.36 28.58 21.85
N ALA A 164 -12.08 28.74 23.14
CA ALA A 164 -11.30 27.75 23.91
C ALA A 164 -11.99 26.39 23.98
N GLU A 165 -13.29 26.33 24.25
CA GLU A 165 -14.09 25.10 24.28
C GLU A 165 -14.14 24.45 22.89
N PHE A 166 -14.31 25.22 21.80
CA PHE A 166 -14.29 24.70 20.45
C PHE A 166 -12.94 24.08 20.07
N ILE A 167 -11.82 24.78 20.37
CA ILE A 167 -10.48 24.26 20.09
C ILE A 167 -10.20 23.01 20.95
N GLN A 168 -10.65 23.00 22.20
CA GLN A 168 -10.53 21.84 23.07
C GLN A 168 -11.23 20.61 22.47
N SER A 169 -12.44 20.77 21.91
CA SER A 169 -13.14 19.66 21.24
C SER A 169 -12.37 19.16 20.02
N GLN A 170 -11.71 20.06 19.26
CA GLN A 170 -10.88 19.66 18.13
C GLN A 170 -9.62 18.85 18.56
N ILE A 171 -9.08 19.13 19.74
CA ILE A 171 -7.98 18.36 20.33
C ILE A 171 -8.47 16.97 20.77
N ASP A 172 -9.61 16.89 21.44
CA ASP A 172 -10.17 15.64 21.94
C ASP A 172 -10.63 14.71 20.82
N ASP A 173 -11.26 15.25 19.77
CA ASP A 173 -11.75 14.53 18.59
C ASP A 173 -10.74 14.53 17.42
N TYR A 174 -9.46 14.79 17.71
CA TYR A 174 -8.44 14.94 16.68
C TYR A 174 -8.33 13.70 15.77
N GLU A 175 -8.50 13.91 14.48
CA GLU A 175 -8.33 12.88 13.46
C GLU A 175 -6.85 12.69 13.10
N THR A 176 -6.29 11.56 13.48
CA THR A 176 -4.87 11.21 13.29
C THR A 176 -4.50 10.98 11.83
N HIS A 177 -3.22 11.19 11.49
CA HIS A 177 -2.61 10.76 10.23
C HIS A 177 -2.16 9.29 10.25
N VAL A 178 -2.25 8.60 11.39
CA VAL A 178 -1.99 7.16 11.48
C VAL A 178 -3.11 6.41 10.78
N VAL A 179 -2.77 5.77 9.66
CA VAL A 179 -3.71 5.11 8.75
C VAL A 179 -3.24 3.71 8.39
N PRO A 180 -4.11 2.84 7.83
CA PRO A 180 -3.70 1.51 7.39
C PRO A 180 -2.55 1.56 6.38
N ILE A 181 -1.56 0.67 6.57
CA ILE A 181 -0.52 0.36 5.59
C ILE A 181 -0.77 -1.07 5.11
N ILE A 182 -0.89 -1.24 3.78
CA ILE A 182 -0.79 -2.55 3.14
C ILE A 182 0.68 -2.74 2.79
N ALA A 183 1.34 -3.69 3.43
CA ALA A 183 2.77 -3.91 3.31
C ALA A 183 3.09 -5.17 2.50
N ASP A 184 3.98 -5.03 1.52
CA ASP A 184 4.42 -6.09 0.63
C ASP A 184 5.49 -6.96 1.31
N ILE A 185 5.26 -8.26 1.37
CA ILE A 185 6.22 -9.27 1.85
C ILE A 185 6.77 -10.12 0.71
N ASP A 186 6.58 -9.69 -0.55
CA ASP A 186 6.92 -10.49 -1.74
C ASP A 186 6.34 -11.94 -1.61
N ALA A 187 7.14 -12.93 -1.95
CA ALA A 187 6.79 -14.36 -1.78
C ALA A 187 7.17 -14.93 -0.38
N GLY A 188 7.40 -14.06 0.62
CA GLY A 188 7.69 -14.45 2.00
C GLY A 188 9.18 -14.63 2.32
N PHE A 189 10.10 -14.34 1.42
CA PHE A 189 11.57 -14.40 1.60
C PHE A 189 12.09 -15.75 2.12
N GLY A 190 11.50 -16.86 1.69
CA GLY A 190 11.90 -18.20 2.03
C GLY A 190 10.72 -19.15 2.28
N ASN A 191 10.92 -20.09 3.21
CA ASN A 191 9.91 -21.05 3.64
C ASN A 191 8.87 -20.42 4.60
N PRO A 192 7.81 -21.14 5.03
CA PRO A 192 6.79 -20.59 5.93
C PRO A 192 7.33 -20.03 7.25
N GLU A 193 8.40 -20.62 7.83
CA GLU A 193 9.01 -20.09 9.06
C GLU A 193 9.68 -18.73 8.83
N ALA A 194 10.40 -18.58 7.71
CA ALA A 194 10.98 -17.28 7.33
C ALA A 194 9.89 -16.24 7.10
N THR A 195 8.79 -16.61 6.46
CA THR A 195 7.60 -15.77 6.26
C THR A 195 6.99 -15.35 7.59
N TYR A 196 6.80 -16.29 8.54
CA TYR A 196 6.29 -15.99 9.87
C TYR A 196 7.15 -14.97 10.63
N LEU A 197 8.46 -15.17 10.67
CA LEU A 197 9.38 -14.26 11.36
C LEU A 197 9.37 -12.85 10.76
N LEU A 198 9.31 -12.75 9.45
CA LEU A 198 9.24 -11.45 8.77
C LEU A 198 7.88 -10.77 8.99
N ALA A 199 6.77 -11.50 8.81
CA ALA A 199 5.44 -10.98 9.07
C ALA A 199 5.30 -10.47 10.52
N LYS A 200 5.79 -11.26 11.50
CA LYS A 200 5.82 -10.84 12.90
C LYS A 200 6.54 -9.50 13.08
N LYS A 201 7.72 -9.35 12.46
CA LYS A 201 8.49 -8.10 12.53
C LYS A 201 7.76 -6.91 11.89
N MET A 202 7.05 -7.14 10.78
CA MET A 202 6.24 -6.11 10.12
C MET A 202 5.05 -5.68 10.99
N ILE A 203 4.38 -6.63 11.65
CA ILE A 203 3.26 -6.34 12.56
C ILE A 203 3.75 -5.59 13.80
N GLU A 204 4.86 -6.00 14.40
CA GLU A 204 5.51 -5.27 15.50
C GLU A 204 5.85 -3.82 15.10
N ALA A 205 6.20 -3.58 13.83
CA ALA A 205 6.44 -2.24 13.29
C ALA A 205 5.15 -1.43 13.06
N GLY A 206 3.98 -2.07 13.06
CA GLY A 206 2.67 -1.43 12.95
C GLY A 206 1.81 -1.84 11.75
N ALA A 207 2.25 -2.78 10.91
CA ALA A 207 1.47 -3.22 9.76
C ALA A 207 0.18 -3.94 10.20
N CYS A 208 -0.97 -3.47 9.71
CA CYS A 208 -2.26 -4.13 9.90
C CYS A 208 -2.62 -5.08 8.76
N ALA A 209 -1.99 -4.91 7.60
CA ALA A 209 -2.25 -5.70 6.41
C ALA A 209 -0.93 -6.12 5.75
N VAL A 210 -0.82 -7.41 5.42
CA VAL A 210 0.34 -8.00 4.75
C VAL A 210 -0.11 -8.59 3.43
N GLN A 211 0.53 -8.19 2.32
CA GLN A 211 0.31 -8.77 1.00
C GLN A 211 1.41 -9.79 0.71
N ILE A 212 1.01 -10.99 0.33
CA ILE A 212 1.90 -12.10 -0.02
C ILE A 212 1.50 -12.72 -1.34
N GLU A 213 2.48 -13.14 -2.16
CA GLU A 213 2.25 -13.72 -3.47
C GLU A 213 2.68 -15.18 -3.58
N ASN A 214 2.10 -15.90 -4.57
CA ASN A 214 2.31 -17.33 -4.78
C ASN A 214 3.54 -17.68 -5.64
N GLN A 215 4.49 -16.75 -5.79
CA GLN A 215 5.75 -17.04 -6.46
C GLN A 215 6.73 -17.81 -5.56
N VAL A 216 7.70 -18.48 -6.18
CA VAL A 216 8.86 -19.04 -5.47
C VAL A 216 9.76 -17.91 -5.02
N SER A 217 10.14 -17.88 -3.74
CA SER A 217 10.92 -16.76 -3.18
C SER A 217 12.25 -16.52 -3.89
N ASP A 218 12.96 -17.61 -4.24
CA ASP A 218 14.28 -17.54 -4.87
C ASP A 218 14.22 -17.30 -6.40
N GLU A 219 13.03 -17.43 -6.99
CA GLU A 219 12.77 -17.26 -8.44
C GLU A 219 11.80 -16.10 -8.70
N LYS A 220 11.56 -15.25 -7.70
CA LYS A 220 10.58 -14.16 -7.77
C LYS A 220 10.95 -13.16 -8.86
N GLN A 221 9.95 -12.80 -9.67
CA GLN A 221 10.02 -11.77 -10.69
C GLN A 221 8.97 -10.69 -10.44
N CYS A 222 9.20 -9.49 -10.95
CA CYS A 222 8.15 -8.47 -11.00
C CYS A 222 6.92 -9.00 -11.75
N GLY A 223 5.71 -8.70 -11.26
CA GLY A 223 4.46 -9.23 -11.79
C GLY A 223 4.23 -9.05 -13.29
N HIS A 224 4.88 -8.05 -13.89
CA HIS A 224 4.78 -7.73 -15.32
C HIS A 224 5.95 -8.28 -16.17
N GLN A 225 6.80 -9.13 -15.58
CA GLN A 225 7.91 -9.78 -16.28
C GLN A 225 7.58 -11.23 -16.60
N ASP A 226 8.26 -11.77 -17.63
CA ASP A 226 8.23 -13.19 -17.96
C ASP A 226 9.04 -14.03 -16.97
N GLY A 227 8.86 -15.36 -17.03
CA GLY A 227 9.66 -16.30 -16.25
C GLY A 227 9.22 -16.47 -14.80
N LYS A 228 8.03 -16.00 -14.44
CA LYS A 228 7.46 -16.22 -13.11
C LYS A 228 7.23 -17.70 -12.83
N VAL A 229 7.60 -18.13 -11.63
CA VAL A 229 7.46 -19.52 -11.15
C VAL A 229 6.56 -19.52 -9.91
N THR A 230 5.45 -20.25 -9.97
CA THR A 230 4.53 -20.37 -8.83
C THR A 230 4.87 -21.57 -7.95
N VAL A 231 4.41 -21.53 -6.70
CA VAL A 231 4.41 -22.67 -5.78
C VAL A 231 3.07 -23.39 -5.81
N PRO A 232 3.00 -24.70 -5.49
CA PRO A 232 1.74 -25.41 -5.26
C PRO A 232 0.95 -24.83 -4.08
N HIS A 233 -0.35 -25.11 -4.06
CA HIS A 233 -1.27 -24.57 -3.05
C HIS A 233 -0.85 -24.87 -1.62
N GLU A 234 -0.38 -26.09 -1.33
CA GLU A 234 0.05 -26.46 0.03
C GLU A 234 1.18 -25.59 0.56
N ASP A 235 2.10 -25.17 -0.31
CA ASP A 235 3.22 -24.29 0.07
C ASP A 235 2.72 -22.85 0.28
N PHE A 236 1.82 -22.37 -0.59
CA PHE A 236 1.25 -21.03 -0.46
C PHE A 236 0.33 -20.90 0.75
N VAL A 237 -0.54 -21.88 0.97
CA VAL A 237 -1.41 -21.95 2.16
C VAL A 237 -0.59 -21.99 3.44
N ALA A 238 0.52 -22.74 3.48
CA ALA A 238 1.39 -22.76 4.63
C ALA A 238 1.98 -21.38 4.95
N LYS A 239 2.31 -20.58 3.93
CA LYS A 239 2.78 -19.19 4.11
C LYS A 239 1.66 -18.25 4.55
N ILE A 240 0.43 -18.36 3.99
CA ILE A 240 -0.75 -17.61 4.45
C ILE A 240 -1.01 -17.90 5.94
N ASN A 241 -0.98 -19.17 6.33
CA ASN A 241 -1.12 -19.57 7.73
C ASN A 241 -0.01 -19.00 8.61
N ALA A 242 1.23 -18.98 8.14
CA ALA A 242 2.36 -18.39 8.86
C ALA A 242 2.13 -16.91 9.19
N VAL A 243 1.62 -16.14 8.23
CA VAL A 243 1.24 -14.73 8.46
C VAL A 243 0.08 -14.64 9.45
N ARG A 244 -0.94 -15.51 9.34
CA ARG A 244 -2.08 -15.52 10.27
C ARG A 244 -1.65 -15.83 11.70
N TYR A 245 -0.76 -16.82 11.88
CA TYR A 245 -0.22 -17.14 13.21
C TYR A 245 0.59 -15.98 13.80
N ALA A 246 1.33 -15.23 12.98
CA ALA A 246 2.06 -14.04 13.44
C ALA A 246 1.09 -12.96 13.98
N PHE A 247 -0.02 -12.70 13.29
CA PHE A 247 -1.06 -11.80 13.78
C PHE A 247 -1.67 -12.29 15.12
N LEU A 248 -2.05 -13.56 15.18
CA LEU A 248 -2.69 -14.13 16.38
C LEU A 248 -1.75 -14.16 17.59
N GLU A 249 -0.48 -14.50 17.40
CA GLU A 249 0.53 -14.46 18.47
C GLU A 249 0.69 -13.07 19.07
N LEU A 250 0.60 -12.04 18.24
CA LEU A 250 0.73 -10.65 18.65
C LEU A 250 -0.59 -10.02 19.14
N GLY A 251 -1.67 -10.78 19.19
CA GLY A 251 -2.98 -10.33 19.66
C GLY A 251 -3.72 -9.40 18.69
N ILE A 252 -3.35 -9.40 17.40
CA ILE A 252 -4.02 -8.63 16.35
C ILE A 252 -4.98 -9.58 15.60
N ASP A 253 -6.05 -9.97 16.26
CA ASP A 253 -6.96 -11.02 15.79
C ASP A 253 -7.67 -10.68 14.45
N ASN A 254 -7.80 -9.41 14.15
CA ASN A 254 -8.45 -8.86 12.97
C ASN A 254 -7.47 -8.37 11.89
N GLY A 255 -6.18 -8.71 11.98
CA GLY A 255 -5.19 -8.41 10.96
C GLY A 255 -5.57 -8.94 9.58
N ILE A 256 -5.14 -8.28 8.53
CA ILE A 256 -5.58 -8.54 7.15
C ILE A 256 -4.47 -9.21 6.33
N ILE A 257 -4.83 -10.24 5.58
CA ILE A 257 -3.94 -10.91 4.63
C ILE A 257 -4.48 -10.70 3.21
N VAL A 258 -3.66 -10.10 2.34
CA VAL A 258 -3.94 -9.96 0.93
C VAL A 258 -3.16 -11.03 0.17
N ALA A 259 -3.86 -12.03 -0.35
CA ALA A 259 -3.25 -13.10 -1.15
C ALA A 259 -3.19 -12.69 -2.62
N ARG A 260 -1.96 -12.52 -3.14
CA ARG A 260 -1.72 -12.21 -4.54
C ARG A 260 -1.46 -13.49 -5.32
N THR A 261 -2.07 -13.61 -6.50
CA THR A 261 -1.75 -14.63 -7.48
C THR A 261 -1.13 -14.03 -8.73
N ASP A 262 -0.02 -14.61 -9.16
CA ASP A 262 0.70 -14.32 -10.41
C ASP A 262 0.39 -15.35 -11.50
N SER A 263 -0.54 -16.29 -11.25
CA SER A 263 -0.82 -17.43 -12.14
C SER A 263 -1.36 -17.03 -13.51
N LEU A 264 -1.92 -15.83 -13.68
CA LEU A 264 -2.38 -15.37 -15.00
C LEU A 264 -1.23 -15.35 -16.03
N GLY A 265 -0.08 -14.77 -15.64
CA GLY A 265 1.10 -14.65 -16.49
C GLY A 265 2.20 -15.68 -16.19
N ALA A 266 2.09 -16.51 -15.14
CA ALA A 266 3.12 -17.49 -14.81
C ALA A 266 2.95 -18.78 -15.65
N GLY A 267 3.97 -19.13 -16.40
CA GLY A 267 4.01 -20.35 -17.20
C GLY A 267 4.61 -21.58 -16.51
N LEU A 268 5.17 -21.40 -15.31
CA LEU A 268 5.99 -22.42 -14.63
C LEU A 268 5.56 -22.64 -13.19
N THR A 269 5.80 -23.86 -12.69
CA THR A 269 5.70 -24.19 -11.27
C THR A 269 6.94 -24.93 -10.77
N GLN A 270 7.28 -24.74 -9.51
CA GLN A 270 8.46 -25.33 -8.88
C GLN A 270 8.35 -26.85 -8.79
N LYS A 271 7.18 -27.38 -8.46
CA LYS A 271 6.95 -28.81 -8.25
C LYS A 271 5.50 -29.18 -8.46
N LEU A 272 5.22 -30.44 -8.53
CA LEU A 272 3.86 -30.99 -8.53
C LEU A 272 3.20 -30.74 -7.18
N ALA A 273 1.90 -30.47 -7.20
CA ALA A 273 1.10 -30.45 -5.99
C ALA A 273 0.89 -31.90 -5.45
N VAL A 274 0.82 -32.02 -4.14
CA VAL A 274 0.51 -33.31 -3.51
C VAL A 274 -0.96 -33.62 -3.73
N SER A 275 -1.23 -34.76 -4.41
CA SER A 275 -2.57 -35.31 -4.60
C SER A 275 -2.65 -36.68 -3.94
N ARG A 276 -3.74 -36.93 -3.20
CA ARG A 276 -4.00 -38.20 -2.51
C ARG A 276 -5.13 -38.98 -3.14
N GLU A 277 -6.06 -38.27 -3.81
CA GLU A 277 -7.23 -38.85 -4.47
C GLU A 277 -7.64 -38.04 -5.68
N PRO A 278 -8.28 -38.65 -6.68
CA PRO A 278 -8.76 -37.96 -7.86
C PRO A 278 -9.73 -36.83 -7.49
N GLY A 279 -9.51 -35.64 -8.08
CA GLY A 279 -10.36 -34.48 -7.85
C GLY A 279 -10.06 -33.67 -6.58
N ASP A 280 -9.08 -34.07 -5.77
CA ASP A 280 -8.60 -33.25 -4.68
C ASP A 280 -7.89 -31.99 -5.21
N LEU A 281 -7.56 -31.07 -4.30
CA LEU A 281 -6.93 -29.78 -4.69
C LEU A 281 -5.62 -29.98 -5.46
N GLY A 282 -4.79 -30.95 -5.04
CA GLY A 282 -3.54 -31.25 -5.73
C GLY A 282 -3.76 -31.81 -7.14
N ASP A 283 -4.78 -32.68 -7.32
CA ASP A 283 -5.15 -33.20 -8.63
C ASP A 283 -5.70 -32.08 -9.54
N GLN A 284 -6.52 -31.18 -9.00
CA GLN A 284 -7.00 -30.01 -9.74
C GLN A 284 -5.83 -29.12 -10.21
N TYR A 285 -4.90 -28.80 -9.33
CA TYR A 285 -3.71 -28.02 -9.67
C TYR A 285 -2.87 -28.72 -10.75
N ASN A 286 -2.57 -29.98 -10.57
CA ASN A 286 -1.78 -30.78 -11.51
C ASN A 286 -2.49 -30.96 -12.87
N SER A 287 -3.81 -30.78 -12.93
CA SER A 287 -4.58 -30.84 -14.17
C SER A 287 -4.20 -29.76 -15.18
N PHE A 288 -3.61 -28.67 -14.72
CA PHE A 288 -3.18 -27.56 -15.58
C PHE A 288 -1.79 -27.73 -16.19
N LEU A 289 -1.06 -28.76 -15.77
CA LEU A 289 0.29 -29.02 -16.31
C LEU A 289 0.26 -29.44 -17.79
N ASP A 290 1.31 -29.08 -18.49
CA ASP A 290 1.59 -29.62 -19.83
C ASP A 290 2.13 -31.04 -19.64
N VAL A 291 1.41 -32.02 -20.20
CA VAL A 291 1.68 -33.46 -19.99
C VAL A 291 1.68 -34.23 -21.30
N GLU A 292 2.43 -35.30 -21.36
CA GLU A 292 2.35 -36.31 -22.42
C GLU A 292 1.87 -37.64 -21.85
N GLU A 293 1.04 -38.38 -22.61
CA GLU A 293 0.61 -39.72 -22.23
C GLU A 293 1.74 -40.71 -22.57
N ILE A 294 2.07 -41.58 -21.61
CA ILE A 294 3.12 -42.60 -21.78
C ILE A 294 2.60 -43.98 -21.48
N ALA A 295 3.17 -44.99 -22.11
CA ALA A 295 2.89 -46.37 -21.80
C ALA A 295 3.68 -46.83 -20.56
N GLU A 296 3.13 -47.78 -19.79
CA GLU A 296 3.75 -48.29 -18.56
C GLU A 296 5.17 -48.86 -18.82
N GLY A 297 5.39 -49.42 -20.03
CA GLY A 297 6.70 -49.95 -20.44
C GLY A 297 7.76 -48.88 -20.78
N ASP A 298 7.35 -47.62 -20.92
CA ASP A 298 8.25 -46.48 -21.26
C ASP A 298 8.67 -45.67 -20.03
N LEU A 299 8.26 -46.13 -18.83
CA LEU A 299 8.67 -45.52 -17.58
C LEU A 299 10.16 -45.75 -17.32
N GLY A 300 10.91 -44.66 -17.14
CA GLY A 300 12.30 -44.67 -16.73
C GLY A 300 12.46 -44.56 -15.20
N ASP A 301 13.64 -44.93 -14.70
CA ASP A 301 13.98 -44.73 -13.28
C ASP A 301 13.94 -43.22 -12.95
N GLY A 302 13.11 -42.86 -11.96
CA GLY A 302 12.97 -41.48 -11.51
C GLY A 302 11.93 -40.65 -12.27
N ASP A 303 11.18 -41.25 -13.21
CA ASP A 303 10.05 -40.59 -13.85
C ASP A 303 8.96 -40.26 -12.83
N VAL A 304 8.48 -39.03 -12.87
CA VAL A 304 7.31 -38.59 -12.12
C VAL A 304 6.11 -38.61 -13.04
N VAL A 305 5.05 -39.32 -12.63
CA VAL A 305 3.81 -39.46 -13.43
C VAL A 305 2.58 -39.12 -12.62
N ILE A 306 1.58 -38.54 -13.30
CA ILE A 306 0.23 -38.33 -12.80
C ILE A 306 -0.62 -39.47 -13.33
N LYS A 307 -1.36 -40.15 -12.44
CA LYS A 307 -2.37 -41.15 -12.84
C LYS A 307 -3.74 -40.50 -12.89
N ARG A 308 -4.34 -40.47 -14.08
CA ARG A 308 -5.67 -39.89 -14.28
C ARG A 308 -6.46 -40.73 -15.28
N ASP A 309 -7.68 -41.12 -14.93
CA ASP A 309 -8.60 -41.90 -15.78
C ASP A 309 -7.94 -43.17 -16.36
N GLY A 310 -7.08 -43.84 -15.57
CA GLY A 310 -6.36 -45.04 -15.98
C GLY A 310 -5.18 -44.79 -16.91
N ARG A 311 -4.85 -43.55 -17.23
CA ARG A 311 -3.70 -43.15 -18.05
C ARG A 311 -2.53 -42.71 -17.19
N LEU A 312 -1.33 -42.90 -17.71
CA LEU A 312 -0.09 -42.37 -17.14
C LEU A 312 0.31 -41.11 -17.92
N LEU A 313 0.38 -40.00 -17.21
CA LEU A 313 0.70 -38.69 -17.76
C LEU A 313 2.06 -38.21 -17.20
N ARG A 314 3.04 -37.99 -18.07
CA ARG A 314 4.33 -37.45 -17.69
C ARG A 314 4.31 -35.92 -17.84
N PRO A 315 4.45 -35.15 -16.74
CA PRO A 315 4.53 -33.70 -16.83
C PRO A 315 5.80 -33.25 -17.54
N LYS A 316 5.66 -32.25 -18.41
CA LYS A 316 6.80 -31.66 -19.10
C LYS A 316 7.67 -30.91 -18.12
N ARG A 317 8.94 -31.34 -18.05
CA ARG A 317 9.94 -30.80 -17.13
C ARG A 317 11.05 -30.12 -17.94
N LEU A 318 11.41 -28.90 -17.52
CA LEU A 318 12.50 -28.14 -18.10
C LEU A 318 13.86 -28.61 -17.55
N ALA A 319 14.95 -28.22 -18.22
CA ALA A 319 16.32 -28.49 -17.74
C ALA A 319 16.61 -27.85 -16.36
N SER A 320 15.89 -26.80 -16.00
CA SER A 320 15.88 -26.15 -14.68
C SER A 320 15.16 -26.95 -13.59
N ASN A 321 14.59 -28.10 -13.91
CA ASN A 321 13.74 -28.93 -13.06
C ASN A 321 12.35 -28.33 -12.73
N LEU A 322 11.97 -27.23 -13.37
CA LEU A 322 10.63 -26.64 -13.25
C LEU A 322 9.65 -27.36 -14.18
N TYR A 323 8.38 -27.39 -13.79
CA TYR A 323 7.31 -27.94 -14.60
C TYR A 323 6.55 -26.85 -15.34
N GLN A 324 6.07 -27.16 -16.54
CA GLN A 324 5.39 -26.22 -17.41
C GLN A 324 3.87 -26.39 -17.32
N PHE A 325 3.14 -25.27 -17.24
CA PHE A 325 1.70 -25.26 -17.42
C PHE A 325 1.30 -25.23 -18.89
N ARG A 326 0.12 -25.77 -19.19
CA ARG A 326 -0.47 -25.62 -20.53
C ARG A 326 -0.81 -24.16 -20.80
N PRO A 327 -0.50 -23.65 -22.01
CA PRO A 327 -0.96 -22.33 -22.42
C PRO A 327 -2.49 -22.18 -22.32
N GLY A 328 -2.96 -21.00 -21.97
CA GLY A 328 -4.39 -20.68 -21.87
C GLY A 328 -5.08 -21.13 -20.57
N THR A 329 -4.34 -21.69 -19.60
CA THR A 329 -4.90 -22.09 -18.29
C THR A 329 -4.77 -21.03 -17.20
N GLY A 330 -4.27 -19.84 -17.51
CA GLY A 330 -3.97 -18.79 -16.51
C GLY A 330 -5.18 -18.37 -15.68
N GLU A 331 -6.31 -18.06 -16.34
CA GLU A 331 -7.52 -17.63 -15.62
C GLU A 331 -8.11 -18.72 -14.72
N ASP A 332 -8.10 -19.99 -15.17
CA ASP A 332 -8.58 -21.11 -14.37
C ASP A 332 -7.71 -21.32 -13.12
N ARG A 333 -6.39 -21.17 -13.28
CA ARG A 333 -5.45 -21.24 -12.14
C ARG A 333 -5.64 -20.09 -11.18
N VAL A 334 -5.85 -18.87 -11.67
CA VAL A 334 -6.17 -17.70 -10.84
C VAL A 334 -7.41 -17.96 -9.99
N VAL A 335 -8.48 -18.47 -10.60
CA VAL A 335 -9.72 -18.77 -9.88
C VAL A 335 -9.48 -19.81 -8.77
N LEU A 336 -8.74 -20.89 -9.07
CA LEU A 336 -8.41 -21.92 -8.09
C LEU A 336 -7.54 -21.37 -6.96
N ASP A 337 -6.50 -20.58 -7.26
CA ASP A 337 -5.62 -19.94 -6.27
C ASP A 337 -6.41 -19.01 -5.34
N CYS A 338 -7.30 -18.20 -5.89
CA CYS A 338 -8.10 -17.24 -5.15
C CYS A 338 -9.07 -17.94 -4.18
N ILE A 339 -9.81 -18.93 -4.66
CA ILE A 339 -10.73 -19.72 -3.81
C ILE A 339 -9.96 -20.40 -2.69
N THR A 340 -8.83 -21.05 -3.02
CA THR A 340 -8.00 -21.75 -2.05
C THR A 340 -7.46 -20.79 -0.99
N SER A 341 -6.98 -19.61 -1.41
CA SER A 341 -6.42 -18.61 -0.48
C SER A 341 -7.47 -18.10 0.51
N LEU A 342 -8.67 -17.75 0.03
CA LEU A 342 -9.76 -17.29 0.90
C LEU A 342 -10.26 -18.38 1.85
N GLN A 343 -10.34 -19.63 1.41
CA GLN A 343 -10.70 -20.77 2.25
C GLN A 343 -9.65 -21.11 3.33
N ASN A 344 -8.43 -20.59 3.18
CA ASN A 344 -7.30 -20.87 4.06
C ASN A 344 -6.73 -19.62 4.75
N GLY A 345 -7.53 -18.61 5.00
CA GLY A 345 -7.21 -17.52 5.92
C GLY A 345 -6.77 -16.21 5.29
N ALA A 346 -6.78 -16.07 3.96
CA ALA A 346 -6.70 -14.77 3.31
C ALA A 346 -8.02 -14.01 3.48
N ASP A 347 -7.95 -12.69 3.54
CA ASP A 347 -9.11 -11.80 3.68
C ASP A 347 -9.45 -11.09 2.36
N LEU A 348 -8.44 -10.77 1.59
CA LEU A 348 -8.52 -10.08 0.31
C LEU A 348 -7.64 -10.79 -0.71
N LEU A 349 -7.98 -10.57 -1.96
CA LEU A 349 -7.25 -11.12 -3.10
C LEU A 349 -6.53 -10.02 -3.88
N TRP A 350 -5.47 -10.38 -4.59
CA TRP A 350 -4.85 -9.54 -5.61
C TRP A 350 -4.56 -10.43 -6.83
N ILE A 351 -5.23 -10.14 -7.92
CA ILE A 351 -4.97 -10.80 -9.21
C ILE A 351 -4.00 -9.91 -10.00
N GLU A 352 -2.78 -10.38 -10.21
CA GLU A 352 -1.84 -9.65 -11.05
C GLU A 352 -2.21 -9.84 -12.53
N THR A 353 -2.49 -8.73 -13.21
CA THR A 353 -2.95 -8.73 -14.61
C THR A 353 -1.91 -8.09 -15.54
N GLU A 354 -2.00 -8.39 -16.84
CA GLU A 354 -1.10 -7.82 -17.86
C GLU A 354 -1.58 -6.46 -18.38
N LYS A 355 -2.86 -6.14 -18.17
CA LYS A 355 -3.50 -4.91 -18.65
C LYS A 355 -4.73 -4.54 -17.82
N PRO A 356 -5.13 -3.26 -17.80
CA PRO A 356 -6.29 -2.79 -17.03
C PRO A 356 -7.58 -3.04 -17.82
N HIS A 357 -8.17 -4.24 -17.68
CA HIS A 357 -9.40 -4.61 -18.37
C HIS A 357 -10.46 -5.08 -17.37
N VAL A 358 -11.41 -4.20 -17.02
CA VAL A 358 -12.41 -4.43 -15.98
C VAL A 358 -13.21 -5.72 -16.21
N GLU A 359 -13.68 -5.98 -17.42
CA GLU A 359 -14.50 -7.17 -17.71
C GLU A 359 -13.72 -8.49 -17.62
N GLN A 360 -12.41 -8.49 -17.94
CA GLN A 360 -11.58 -9.68 -17.73
C GLN A 360 -11.43 -9.99 -16.23
N ILE A 361 -11.16 -8.95 -15.42
CA ILE A 361 -11.05 -9.09 -13.96
C ILE A 361 -12.38 -9.59 -13.40
N ALA A 362 -13.48 -8.94 -13.81
CA ALA A 362 -14.82 -9.29 -13.38
C ALA A 362 -15.22 -10.73 -13.73
N GLY A 363 -14.85 -11.20 -14.91
CA GLY A 363 -15.12 -12.59 -15.32
C GLY A 363 -14.45 -13.63 -14.41
N MET A 364 -13.21 -13.37 -13.96
CA MET A 364 -12.56 -14.22 -12.95
C MET A 364 -13.23 -14.09 -11.59
N VAL A 365 -13.57 -12.89 -11.16
CA VAL A 365 -14.23 -12.63 -9.86
C VAL A 365 -15.63 -13.23 -9.80
N ASP A 366 -16.40 -13.17 -10.87
CA ASP A 366 -17.74 -13.81 -10.93
C ASP A 366 -17.61 -15.32 -10.63
N ARG A 367 -16.64 -16.00 -11.24
CA ARG A 367 -16.35 -17.43 -10.99
C ARG A 367 -15.89 -17.70 -9.54
N ILE A 368 -15.07 -16.81 -8.96
CA ILE A 368 -14.66 -16.92 -7.55
C ILE A 368 -15.88 -16.77 -6.64
N ARG A 369 -16.78 -15.84 -6.95
CA ARG A 369 -17.98 -15.53 -6.17
C ARG A 369 -19.06 -16.59 -6.25
N GLU A 370 -19.02 -17.49 -7.22
CA GLU A 370 -19.85 -18.71 -7.22
C GLU A 370 -19.57 -19.59 -5.99
N VAL A 371 -18.33 -19.53 -5.44
CA VAL A 371 -17.89 -20.30 -4.27
C VAL A 371 -17.78 -19.43 -3.02
N ILE A 372 -17.26 -18.22 -3.15
CA ILE A 372 -17.02 -17.25 -2.06
C ILE A 372 -17.73 -15.92 -2.43
N PRO A 373 -19.02 -15.76 -2.10
CA PRO A 373 -19.84 -14.66 -2.59
C PRO A 373 -19.35 -13.25 -2.24
N ASP A 374 -18.64 -13.10 -1.12
CA ASP A 374 -18.11 -11.84 -0.60
C ASP A 374 -16.63 -11.56 -0.96
N ALA A 375 -16.09 -12.32 -1.91
CA ALA A 375 -14.71 -12.12 -2.38
C ALA A 375 -14.48 -10.68 -2.88
N LYS A 376 -13.40 -10.08 -2.39
CA LYS A 376 -12.98 -8.69 -2.67
C LYS A 376 -11.53 -8.63 -3.10
N LEU A 377 -11.19 -7.63 -3.92
CA LEU A 377 -9.84 -7.45 -4.42
C LEU A 377 -9.17 -6.18 -3.91
N VAL A 378 -7.87 -6.28 -3.76
CA VAL A 378 -6.90 -5.19 -3.91
C VAL A 378 -6.41 -5.23 -5.36
N TYR A 379 -6.28 -4.10 -6.03
CA TYR A 379 -5.88 -4.05 -7.43
C TYR A 379 -4.78 -3.03 -7.68
N ASN A 380 -3.76 -3.46 -8.41
CA ASN A 380 -2.66 -2.61 -8.85
C ASN A 380 -3.02 -1.87 -10.14
N ASN A 381 -3.28 -0.57 -10.03
CA ASN A 381 -3.33 0.33 -11.17
C ASN A 381 -1.89 0.60 -11.65
N SER A 382 -1.25 -0.43 -12.20
CA SER A 382 0.18 -0.47 -12.42
C SER A 382 0.69 0.65 -13.34
N PRO A 383 1.78 1.33 -12.99
CA PRO A 383 2.48 2.23 -13.90
C PRO A 383 3.22 1.48 -15.04
N SER A 384 3.31 0.15 -14.97
CA SER A 384 3.82 -0.67 -16.08
C SER A 384 2.83 -0.78 -17.24
N PHE A 385 1.54 -0.51 -17.00
CA PHE A 385 0.57 -0.44 -18.07
C PHE A 385 0.75 0.84 -18.89
N ASN A 386 0.71 0.71 -20.20
CA ASN A 386 0.48 1.88 -21.05
C ASN A 386 -1.02 2.24 -21.02
N TRP A 387 -1.44 3.04 -20.06
CA TRP A 387 -2.84 3.40 -19.84
C TRP A 387 -3.47 4.01 -21.09
N THR A 388 -2.81 4.96 -21.73
CA THR A 388 -3.29 5.61 -22.95
C THR A 388 -3.52 4.59 -24.07
N LEU A 389 -2.53 3.74 -24.35
CA LEU A 389 -2.64 2.75 -25.40
C LEU A 389 -3.77 1.75 -25.12
N ASN A 390 -3.81 1.18 -23.92
CA ASN A 390 -4.82 0.18 -23.55
C ASN A 390 -6.24 0.72 -23.68
N PHE A 391 -6.48 1.93 -23.18
CA PHE A 391 -7.83 2.50 -23.21
C PHE A 391 -8.22 3.04 -24.58
N ARG A 392 -7.28 3.51 -25.39
CA ARG A 392 -7.54 3.86 -26.79
C ARG A 392 -7.82 2.62 -27.64
N GLN A 393 -7.18 1.49 -27.40
CA GLN A 393 -7.55 0.23 -28.05
C GLN A 393 -8.98 -0.19 -27.69
N GLN A 394 -9.34 -0.18 -26.41
CA GLN A 394 -10.69 -0.51 -25.95
C GLN A 394 -11.73 0.48 -26.51
N ALA A 395 -11.42 1.78 -26.58
CA ALA A 395 -12.30 2.79 -27.17
C ALA A 395 -12.46 2.61 -28.67
N TYR A 396 -11.37 2.30 -29.38
CA TYR A 396 -11.39 1.99 -30.82
C TYR A 396 -12.30 0.79 -31.13
N ASP A 397 -12.09 -0.30 -30.39
CA ASP A 397 -12.86 -1.54 -30.57
C ASP A 397 -14.36 -1.31 -30.28
N GLN A 398 -14.70 -0.47 -29.29
CA GLN A 398 -16.08 -0.10 -29.02
C GLN A 398 -16.68 0.75 -30.12
N LEU A 399 -16.01 1.84 -30.54
CA LEU A 399 -16.50 2.71 -31.61
C LEU A 399 -16.76 1.90 -32.90
N ALA A 400 -15.87 0.97 -33.23
CA ALA A 400 -16.05 0.08 -34.37
C ALA A 400 -17.26 -0.85 -34.19
N ALA A 401 -17.46 -1.42 -32.99
CA ALA A 401 -18.61 -2.27 -32.69
C ALA A 401 -19.94 -1.51 -32.73
N ASP A 402 -19.93 -0.24 -32.31
CA ASP A 402 -21.09 0.66 -32.36
C ASP A 402 -21.39 1.20 -33.77
N GLY A 403 -20.55 0.83 -34.78
CA GLY A 403 -20.73 1.22 -36.16
C GLY A 403 -20.25 2.64 -36.50
N ALA A 404 -19.44 3.24 -35.64
CA ALA A 404 -18.81 4.53 -35.92
C ALA A 404 -17.72 4.38 -37.01
N ASP A 405 -17.48 5.44 -37.77
CA ASP A 405 -16.38 5.46 -38.73
C ASP A 405 -15.04 5.66 -38.02
N VAL A 406 -14.30 4.57 -37.86
CA VAL A 406 -12.97 4.57 -37.25
C VAL A 406 -11.82 4.71 -38.25
N SER A 407 -12.10 4.95 -39.54
CA SER A 407 -11.09 5.06 -40.61
C SER A 407 -10.12 6.24 -40.42
N ALA A 408 -10.51 7.23 -39.62
CA ALA A 408 -9.66 8.36 -39.25
C ALA A 408 -8.58 8.00 -38.21
N TYR A 409 -8.65 6.82 -37.58
CA TYR A 409 -7.73 6.37 -36.54
C TYR A 409 -6.85 5.23 -37.05
N ASP A 410 -5.55 5.46 -37.03
CA ASP A 410 -4.56 4.41 -37.34
C ASP A 410 -4.30 3.58 -36.07
N ARG A 411 -4.66 2.29 -36.10
CA ARG A 411 -4.56 1.39 -34.97
C ARG A 411 -3.10 1.19 -34.51
N ASP A 412 -2.13 1.34 -35.40
CA ASP A 412 -0.71 1.23 -35.07
C ASP A 412 -0.14 2.54 -34.47
N ARG A 413 -0.89 3.62 -34.53
CA ARG A 413 -0.50 4.95 -34.06
C ARG A 413 -1.39 5.51 -32.94
N LEU A 414 -2.09 4.67 -32.19
CA LEU A 414 -3.03 5.12 -31.13
C LEU A 414 -2.38 5.97 -30.04
N MET A 415 -1.06 5.97 -29.92
CA MET A 415 -0.30 6.84 -29.01
C MET A 415 -0.09 8.27 -29.53
N SER A 416 -0.49 8.57 -30.78
CA SER A 416 -0.31 9.91 -31.34
C SER A 416 -1.09 10.96 -30.55
N ALA A 417 -0.43 12.09 -30.25
CA ALA A 417 -1.07 13.22 -29.59
C ALA A 417 -2.18 13.87 -30.46
N GLU A 418 -2.19 13.62 -31.78
CA GLU A 418 -3.28 14.08 -32.67
C GLU A 418 -4.65 13.52 -32.29
N TYR A 419 -4.69 12.41 -31.52
CA TYR A 419 -5.93 11.80 -31.05
C TYR A 419 -6.41 12.29 -29.69
N ASP A 420 -5.65 13.13 -28.97
CA ASP A 420 -5.98 13.57 -27.60
C ASP A 420 -7.36 14.25 -27.54
N ASP A 421 -7.64 15.16 -28.46
CA ASP A 421 -8.89 15.93 -28.52
C ASP A 421 -9.96 15.31 -29.44
N THR A 422 -9.76 14.10 -29.93
CA THR A 422 -10.74 13.38 -30.77
C THR A 422 -11.79 12.65 -29.92
N GLU A 423 -12.83 12.11 -30.55
CA GLU A 423 -13.81 11.25 -29.88
C GLU A 423 -13.15 10.03 -29.24
N LEU A 424 -12.21 9.39 -29.95
CA LEU A 424 -11.41 8.28 -29.45
C LEU A 424 -10.63 8.65 -28.18
N GLY A 425 -9.92 9.79 -28.19
CA GLY A 425 -9.14 10.25 -27.04
C GLY A 425 -10.02 10.56 -25.84
N ARG A 426 -11.10 11.32 -26.04
CA ARG A 426 -12.04 11.66 -24.97
C ARG A 426 -12.72 10.44 -24.35
N LEU A 427 -13.11 9.46 -25.18
CA LEU A 427 -13.70 8.22 -24.68
C LEU A 427 -12.70 7.41 -23.86
N ALA A 428 -11.45 7.32 -24.32
CA ALA A 428 -10.37 6.68 -23.57
C ALA A 428 -10.10 7.36 -22.23
N ASP A 429 -9.99 8.69 -22.21
CA ASP A 429 -9.74 9.47 -20.99
C ASP A 429 -10.89 9.36 -20.00
N GLU A 430 -12.16 9.34 -20.46
CA GLU A 430 -13.29 9.12 -19.58
C GLU A 430 -13.26 7.73 -18.92
N ARG A 431 -12.90 6.69 -19.68
CA ARG A 431 -12.74 5.34 -19.13
C ARG A 431 -11.60 5.25 -18.13
N ILE A 432 -10.46 5.93 -18.37
CA ILE A 432 -9.36 6.02 -17.39
C ILE A 432 -9.88 6.71 -16.12
N ARG A 433 -10.60 7.82 -16.25
CA ARG A 433 -11.16 8.56 -15.12
C ARG A 433 -12.12 7.74 -14.28
N THR A 434 -12.92 6.89 -14.89
CA THR A 434 -13.94 6.09 -14.21
C THR A 434 -13.45 4.71 -13.80
N PHE A 435 -12.26 4.29 -14.22
CA PHE A 435 -11.73 2.93 -14.04
C PHE A 435 -11.84 2.40 -12.61
N GLN A 436 -11.47 3.21 -11.63
CA GLN A 436 -11.53 2.78 -10.23
C GLN A 436 -12.96 2.57 -9.75
N ARG A 437 -13.87 3.48 -10.08
CA ARG A 437 -15.29 3.35 -9.76
C ARG A 437 -15.91 2.12 -10.44
N ASP A 438 -15.63 1.95 -11.73
CA ASP A 438 -16.21 0.88 -12.53
C ASP A 438 -15.63 -0.48 -12.12
N GLY A 439 -14.32 -0.55 -11.82
CA GLY A 439 -13.66 -1.72 -11.26
C GLY A 439 -14.20 -2.10 -9.88
N SER A 440 -14.45 -1.11 -9.01
CA SER A 440 -15.05 -1.35 -7.70
C SER A 440 -16.46 -1.91 -7.82
N ALA A 441 -17.28 -1.31 -8.66
CA ALA A 441 -18.68 -1.71 -8.82
C ALA A 441 -18.83 -3.06 -9.54
N ARG A 442 -18.01 -3.32 -10.59
CA ARG A 442 -18.17 -4.49 -11.47
C ARG A 442 -17.29 -5.67 -11.08
N ALA A 443 -16.06 -5.41 -10.67
CA ALA A 443 -15.05 -6.45 -10.41
C ALA A 443 -14.73 -6.65 -8.92
N GLY A 444 -15.47 -6.02 -8.02
CA GLY A 444 -15.28 -6.22 -6.58
C GLY A 444 -13.97 -5.68 -6.03
N ILE A 445 -13.40 -4.65 -6.66
CA ILE A 445 -12.14 -4.05 -6.21
C ILE A 445 -12.43 -3.12 -5.03
N PHE A 446 -12.16 -3.60 -3.83
CA PHE A 446 -12.26 -2.84 -2.58
C PHE A 446 -11.17 -1.77 -2.46
N HIS A 447 -9.94 -2.10 -2.87
CA HIS A 447 -8.81 -1.21 -2.71
C HIS A 447 -8.02 -1.05 -4.00
N HIS A 448 -7.92 0.16 -4.50
CA HIS A 448 -7.09 0.52 -5.64
C HIS A 448 -5.77 1.12 -5.18
N LEU A 449 -4.66 0.69 -5.76
CA LEU A 449 -3.34 1.27 -5.49
C LEU A 449 -2.54 1.50 -6.78
N ILE A 450 -1.59 2.41 -6.72
CA ILE A 450 -0.52 2.55 -7.71
C ILE A 450 0.78 2.20 -7.00
N THR A 451 1.57 1.29 -7.55
CA THR A 451 2.77 0.78 -6.86
C THR A 451 3.94 1.78 -6.82
N LEU A 452 4.17 2.55 -7.90
CA LEU A 452 5.38 3.37 -8.10
C LEU A 452 5.11 4.87 -8.37
N PRO A 453 3.98 5.48 -7.98
CA PRO A 453 3.65 6.83 -8.45
C PRO A 453 4.61 7.87 -7.93
N THR A 454 5.07 7.73 -6.69
CA THR A 454 5.96 8.69 -6.04
C THR A 454 7.39 8.61 -6.54
N TYR A 455 7.83 7.45 -7.05
CA TYR A 455 9.07 7.30 -7.79
C TYR A 455 9.05 8.13 -9.09
N HIS A 456 7.99 7.97 -9.90
CA HIS A 456 7.85 8.69 -11.16
C HIS A 456 7.69 10.20 -10.98
N THR A 457 6.90 10.64 -9.99
CA THR A 457 6.74 12.06 -9.70
C THR A 457 8.01 12.71 -9.20
N ALA A 458 8.79 12.03 -8.35
CA ALA A 458 10.08 12.51 -7.88
C ALA A 458 11.08 12.65 -9.04
N ALA A 459 11.14 11.65 -9.93
CA ALA A 459 12.01 11.70 -11.10
C ALA A 459 11.66 12.87 -12.03
N LEU A 460 10.37 13.02 -12.38
CA LEU A 460 9.90 14.09 -13.25
C LEU A 460 10.15 15.49 -12.66
N SER A 461 9.84 15.66 -11.38
CA SER A 461 10.02 16.96 -10.71
C SER A 461 11.51 17.33 -10.60
N THR A 462 12.37 16.36 -10.30
CA THR A 462 13.81 16.56 -10.21
C THR A 462 14.41 16.88 -11.58
N ASP A 463 14.01 16.18 -12.64
CA ASP A 463 14.46 16.43 -14.01
C ASP A 463 14.10 17.85 -14.46
N ASN A 464 12.86 18.29 -14.23
CA ASN A 464 12.41 19.64 -14.58
C ASN A 464 13.19 20.72 -13.82
N LEU A 465 13.39 20.54 -12.51
CA LEU A 465 14.17 21.46 -11.71
C LEU A 465 15.64 21.52 -12.19
N ALA A 466 16.25 20.38 -12.45
CA ALA A 466 17.64 20.31 -12.89
C ALA A 466 17.86 21.02 -14.25
N LYS A 467 16.99 20.76 -15.23
CA LYS A 467 17.05 21.42 -16.55
C LYS A 467 17.02 22.94 -16.46
N GLY A 468 16.12 23.47 -15.65
CA GLY A 468 15.97 24.92 -15.53
C GLY A 468 17.06 25.55 -14.65
N TYR A 469 17.36 24.94 -13.49
CA TYR A 469 18.32 25.48 -12.53
C TYR A 469 19.76 25.52 -13.10
N PHE A 470 20.20 24.48 -13.78
CA PHE A 470 21.50 24.40 -14.41
C PHE A 470 21.55 24.99 -15.84
N GLY A 471 20.37 25.41 -16.37
CA GLY A 471 20.24 26.16 -17.61
C GLY A 471 20.31 27.67 -17.39
N ASP A 472 19.77 28.43 -18.34
CA ASP A 472 19.83 29.90 -18.35
C ASP A 472 18.94 30.57 -17.28
N GLU A 473 17.94 29.87 -16.73
CA GLU A 473 16.99 30.43 -15.76
C GLU A 473 17.53 30.39 -14.30
N GLY A 474 18.44 29.48 -13.98
CA GLY A 474 19.07 29.40 -12.66
C GLY A 474 18.07 29.35 -11.50
N MET A 475 18.26 30.19 -10.48
CA MET A 475 17.37 30.25 -9.30
C MET A 475 15.91 30.58 -9.62
N LEU A 476 15.64 31.22 -10.78
CA LEU A 476 14.27 31.55 -11.15
C LEU A 476 13.41 30.30 -11.34
N THR A 477 13.96 29.22 -11.87
CA THR A 477 13.28 27.93 -11.99
C THR A 477 12.79 27.44 -10.63
N TYR A 478 13.67 27.37 -9.63
CA TYR A 478 13.29 26.95 -8.27
C TYR A 478 12.21 27.88 -7.67
N VAL A 479 12.41 29.18 -7.79
CA VAL A 479 11.46 30.16 -7.22
C VAL A 479 10.11 30.08 -7.89
N ARG A 480 10.07 29.99 -9.22
CA ARG A 480 8.82 29.97 -10.01
C ARG A 480 8.08 28.64 -9.83
N ASP A 481 8.78 27.53 -10.03
CA ASP A 481 8.18 26.21 -10.23
C ASP A 481 8.01 25.42 -8.92
N VAL A 482 8.71 25.83 -7.85
CA VAL A 482 8.64 25.19 -6.53
C VAL A 482 8.13 26.18 -5.48
N GLN A 483 8.93 27.18 -5.11
CA GLN A 483 8.63 28.01 -3.94
C GLN A 483 7.32 28.80 -4.09
N ARG A 484 7.08 29.43 -5.24
CA ARG A 484 5.82 30.16 -5.49
C ARG A 484 4.62 29.23 -5.56
N GLU A 485 4.79 28.01 -6.08
CA GLU A 485 3.71 27.02 -6.11
C GLU A 485 3.39 26.48 -4.72
N GLU A 486 4.40 26.20 -3.89
CA GLU A 486 4.18 25.85 -2.49
C GLU A 486 3.39 26.92 -1.72
N ILE A 487 3.73 28.20 -1.93
CA ILE A 487 3.01 29.34 -1.32
C ILE A 487 1.56 29.40 -1.83
N ARG A 488 1.34 29.34 -3.15
CA ARG A 488 -0.01 29.42 -3.75
C ARG A 488 -0.92 28.29 -3.31
N GLN A 489 -0.36 27.09 -3.21
CA GLN A 489 -1.11 25.89 -2.82
C GLN A 489 -1.15 25.69 -1.30
N GLY A 490 -0.44 26.51 -0.53
CA GLY A 490 -0.33 26.39 0.92
C GLY A 490 0.30 25.08 1.35
N ILE A 491 1.34 24.64 0.65
CA ILE A 491 2.10 23.44 1.00
C ILE A 491 3.05 23.77 2.15
N ALA A 492 2.99 22.98 3.22
CA ALA A 492 3.69 23.27 4.47
C ALA A 492 5.21 23.27 4.36
N THR A 493 5.77 22.62 3.34
CA THR A 493 7.22 22.52 3.11
C THR A 493 7.90 23.84 2.82
N VAL A 494 7.18 24.87 2.38
CA VAL A 494 7.73 26.23 2.25
C VAL A 494 8.29 26.72 3.59
N LYS A 495 7.70 26.31 4.71
CA LYS A 495 8.21 26.52 6.07
C LYS A 495 8.93 25.27 6.58
N HIS A 496 9.99 24.85 5.90
CA HIS A 496 10.66 23.56 6.12
C HIS A 496 11.19 23.35 7.55
N GLN A 497 11.57 24.40 8.29
CA GLN A 497 11.97 24.28 9.71
C GLN A 497 10.80 23.85 10.57
N ASN A 498 9.63 24.47 10.41
CA ASN A 498 8.41 24.09 11.11
C ASN A 498 7.94 22.69 10.65
N MET A 499 8.08 22.40 9.33
CA MET A 499 7.76 21.06 8.81
C MET A 499 8.64 19.99 9.47
N ALA A 500 9.89 20.28 9.77
CA ALA A 500 10.80 19.40 10.50
C ALA A 500 10.57 19.37 12.02
N GLY A 501 9.66 20.20 12.57
CA GLY A 501 9.29 20.19 13.98
C GLY A 501 10.06 21.17 14.88
N SER A 502 10.59 22.29 14.33
CA SER A 502 11.32 23.30 15.13
C SER A 502 10.48 23.86 16.28
N ASP A 503 9.19 24.10 16.05
CA ASP A 503 8.29 24.67 17.06
C ASP A 503 8.07 23.70 18.22
N ILE A 504 7.82 22.42 17.91
CA ILE A 504 7.70 21.35 18.91
C ILE A 504 9.00 21.26 19.73
N GLY A 505 10.17 21.30 19.05
CA GLY A 505 11.46 21.27 19.71
C GLY A 505 11.69 22.45 20.65
N ASP A 506 11.25 23.64 20.27
CA ASP A 506 11.34 24.84 21.11
C ASP A 506 10.39 24.75 22.31
N ASN A 507 9.16 24.24 22.13
CA ASN A 507 8.22 23.98 23.22
C ASN A 507 8.76 22.94 24.22
N HIS A 508 9.34 21.85 23.73
CA HIS A 508 9.97 20.85 24.59
C HIS A 508 11.12 21.41 25.42
N LYS A 509 11.99 22.26 24.82
CA LYS A 509 13.08 22.93 25.56
C LYS A 509 12.52 23.80 26.68
N GLU A 510 11.43 24.53 26.41
CA GLU A 510 10.75 25.33 27.42
C GLU A 510 10.15 24.47 28.56
N TYR A 511 9.52 23.35 28.21
CA TYR A 511 9.01 22.41 29.23
C TYR A 511 10.12 21.82 30.09
N PHE A 512 11.32 21.60 29.53
CA PHE A 512 12.45 21.00 30.27
C PHE A 512 13.26 22.00 31.07
N ALA A 513 13.43 23.22 30.57
CA ALA A 513 14.37 24.20 31.13
C ALA A 513 13.75 25.55 31.51
N GLY A 514 12.44 25.75 31.31
CA GLY A 514 11.77 27.02 31.59
C GLY A 514 12.44 28.20 30.89
N ASP A 515 12.62 29.31 31.60
CA ASP A 515 13.21 30.55 31.10
C ASP A 515 14.68 30.41 30.65
N ALA A 516 15.36 29.31 31.01
CA ALA A 516 16.72 29.02 30.58
C ALA A 516 16.79 28.36 29.18
N ALA A 517 15.64 28.09 28.55
CA ALA A 517 15.58 27.43 27.25
C ALA A 517 16.16 28.29 26.14
N LEU A 518 17.06 27.71 25.31
CA LEU A 518 17.56 28.32 24.09
C LEU A 518 16.68 27.90 22.91
N LYS A 519 15.79 28.80 22.49
CA LYS A 519 14.87 28.58 21.37
C LYS A 519 15.52 28.89 20.03
N ALA A 520 15.16 28.13 18.99
CA ALA A 520 15.58 28.38 17.63
C ALA A 520 14.80 29.55 16.98
N GLY A 521 13.55 29.77 17.41
CA GLY A 521 12.70 30.87 16.96
C GLY A 521 13.15 32.21 17.56
N GLY A 522 13.48 33.21 16.72
CA GLY A 522 13.84 34.56 17.14
C GLY A 522 13.54 35.61 16.08
N GLN A 523 13.57 36.90 16.48
CA GLN A 523 13.18 38.02 15.62
C GLN A 523 14.09 38.21 14.39
N HIS A 524 15.31 37.66 14.39
CA HIS A 524 16.31 37.84 13.35
C HIS A 524 16.57 36.61 12.49
N ASN A 525 15.70 35.59 12.56
CA ASN A 525 15.84 34.40 11.73
C ASN A 525 14.97 34.46 10.45
N THR A 526 15.19 33.53 9.54
CA THR A 526 14.47 33.44 8.26
C THR A 526 13.12 32.74 8.36
N MET A 527 12.73 32.21 9.53
CA MET A 527 11.49 31.43 9.72
C MET A 527 10.23 32.21 9.39
N ASN A 528 10.26 33.52 9.64
CA ASN A 528 9.09 34.41 9.44
C ASN A 528 9.00 35.03 8.05
N GLN A 529 9.89 34.71 7.12
CA GLN A 529 9.86 35.27 5.76
C GLN A 529 8.67 34.78 4.92
N PHE A 530 8.01 33.72 5.35
CA PHE A 530 6.83 33.14 4.67
C PHE A 530 5.56 33.23 5.57
N SER A 531 5.56 34.11 6.54
CA SER A 531 4.40 34.33 7.45
C SER A 531 3.32 35.16 6.80
#